data_aeb7034b2984483c7c297db7263b05d6
#
_entry.id   aeb7034b2984483c7c297db7263b05d6
#
_cell.length_a   1.000
_cell.length_b   1.000
_cell.length_c   1.000
_cell.angle_alpha   90.00
_cell.angle_beta   90.00
_cell.angle_gamma   90.00
#
_symmetry.space_group_name_H-M   'P 1'
#
loop_
_entity.id
_entity.type
_entity.pdbx_description
1 polymer ?
#
loop_
_entity_poly.entity_id
_entity_poly.type
_entity_poly.pdbx_seq_one_letter_code
_entity_poly.pdbx_strand_id
1 'polypeptide(L)'
;MESDEGAFLYILRCADGSFYVGITRTALELRIAQHNAGTFGGYTATRLPVTLVFSQWFERVTDAIENERRLKKWTRAKKEAFIRGDFVALRQLAARRSPHPKG
;
A
#
# COMPACT_ATOMS: atom_id res chain seq x y z
N MET A 1 -25.40 3.81 9.10
CA MET A 1 -24.96 3.56 9.35
C MET A 1 -23.86 3.15 9.20
N GLU A 2 -23.36 2.65 9.14
CA GLU A 2 -22.31 2.16 9.11
C GLU A 2 -21.68 1.94 7.91
N SER A 3 -22.08 2.38 6.90
CA SER A 3 -21.47 2.18 5.61
C SER A 3 -20.06 2.75 5.53
N ASP A 4 -19.67 3.57 6.48
CA ASP A 4 -18.34 4.16 6.46
C ASP A 4 -17.48 3.60 7.58
N GLU A 5 -17.54 2.31 7.74
CA GLU A 5 -16.69 1.64 8.70
C GLU A 5 -15.24 1.70 8.29
N GLY A 6 -14.38 1.35 9.21
CA GLY A 6 -12.97 1.43 8.99
C GLY A 6 -12.39 0.33 8.14
N ALA A 7 -11.14 0.50 7.81
CA ALA A 7 -10.41 -0.46 7.00
C ALA A 7 -8.92 -0.32 7.25
N PHE A 8 -8.20 -1.41 7.02
CA PHE A 8 -6.74 -1.39 7.00
C PHE A 8 -6.26 -1.09 5.59
N LEU A 9 -5.32 -0.17 5.51
CA LEU A 9 -4.50 0.00 4.33
C LEU A 9 -3.24 -0.84 4.56
N TYR A 10 -2.83 -1.63 3.57
CA TYR A 10 -1.67 -2.48 3.76
C TYR A 10 -0.81 -2.49 2.50
N ILE A 11 0.47 -2.76 2.71
CA ILE A 11 1.40 -2.95 1.60
C ILE A 11 2.05 -4.31 1.77
N LEU A 12 2.01 -5.10 0.71
CA LEU A 12 2.65 -6.40 0.68
C LEU A 12 3.87 -6.33 -0.21
N ARG A 13 4.93 -7.03 0.20
CA ARG A 13 6.06 -7.24 -0.68
C ARG A 13 5.93 -8.62 -1.28
N CYS A 14 5.99 -8.68 -2.59
CA CYS A 14 5.82 -9.92 -3.32
C CYS A 14 7.16 -10.65 -3.47
N ALA A 15 7.10 -11.92 -3.88
CA ALA A 15 8.31 -12.72 -4.02
C ALA A 15 9.30 -12.11 -5.01
N ASP A 16 8.80 -11.41 -6.03
CA ASP A 16 9.66 -10.77 -7.01
C ASP A 16 10.16 -9.41 -6.57
N GLY A 17 9.87 -9.02 -5.32
CA GLY A 17 10.31 -7.75 -4.78
C GLY A 17 9.40 -6.57 -5.06
N SER A 18 8.35 -6.76 -5.84
CA SER A 18 7.41 -5.68 -6.12
C SER A 18 6.47 -5.48 -4.93
N PHE A 19 5.75 -4.35 -4.94
CA PHE A 19 4.83 -4.02 -3.86
C PHE A 19 3.40 -4.04 -4.37
N TYR A 20 2.51 -4.50 -3.50
CA TYR A 20 1.08 -4.47 -3.74
C TYR A 20 0.42 -3.65 -2.63
N VAL A 21 -0.38 -2.65 -3.01
CA VAL A 21 -1.09 -1.82 -2.04
C VAL A 21 -2.56 -2.20 -2.10
N GLY A 22 -3.15 -2.45 -0.94
CA GLY A 22 -4.55 -2.83 -0.88
C GLY A 22 -5.22 -2.34 0.39
N ILE A 23 -6.52 -2.57 0.47
CA ILE A 23 -7.28 -2.30 1.68
C ILE A 23 -8.12 -3.51 2.02
N THR A 24 -8.42 -3.67 3.30
CA THR A 24 -9.29 -4.76 3.75
C THR A 24 -10.09 -4.28 4.95
N ARG A 25 -11.33 -4.74 5.01
CA ARG A 25 -12.17 -4.50 6.18
C ARG A 25 -12.17 -5.70 7.11
N THR A 26 -11.47 -6.75 6.74
CA THR A 26 -11.32 -7.93 7.57
C THR A 26 -9.96 -7.89 8.28
N ALA A 27 -9.70 -8.88 9.14
CA ALA A 27 -8.42 -8.97 9.81
C ALA A 27 -7.29 -9.09 8.81
N LEU A 28 -6.17 -8.42 9.09
CA LEU A 28 -5.02 -8.45 8.21
C LEU A 28 -4.50 -9.86 8.00
N GLU A 29 -4.42 -10.64 9.08
CA GLU A 29 -3.91 -12.00 8.97
C GLU A 29 -4.72 -12.84 8.00
N LEU A 30 -6.04 -12.66 8.06
CA LEU A 30 -6.91 -13.39 7.15
C LEU A 30 -6.68 -12.96 5.70
N ARG A 31 -6.59 -11.66 5.47
CA ARG A 31 -6.38 -11.14 4.13
C ARG A 31 -5.06 -11.61 3.55
N ILE A 32 -4.00 -11.58 4.35
CA ILE A 32 -2.68 -12.03 3.90
C ILE A 32 -2.71 -13.52 3.59
N ALA A 33 -3.37 -14.31 4.44
CA ALA A 33 -3.51 -15.73 4.18
C ALA A 33 -4.26 -15.99 2.87
N GLN A 34 -5.29 -15.20 2.61
CA GLN A 34 -6.05 -15.33 1.36
C GLN A 34 -5.19 -15.01 0.15
N HIS A 35 -4.35 -13.96 0.24
CA HIS A 35 -3.43 -13.64 -0.85
C HIS A 35 -2.47 -14.80 -1.08
N ASN A 36 -1.90 -15.34 -0.02
CA ASN A 36 -0.91 -16.42 -0.16
C ASN A 36 -1.55 -17.75 -0.60
N ALA A 37 -2.85 -17.88 -0.42
CA ALA A 37 -3.57 -19.03 -0.94
C ALA A 37 -3.98 -18.85 -2.40
N GLY A 38 -3.71 -17.68 -2.97
CA GLY A 38 -4.08 -17.41 -4.35
C GLY A 38 -5.57 -17.13 -4.54
N THR A 39 -6.28 -16.87 -3.44
CA THR A 39 -7.74 -16.71 -3.46
C THR A 39 -8.18 -15.62 -4.41
N PHE A 40 -7.43 -14.51 -4.44
CA PHE A 40 -7.87 -13.36 -5.20
C PHE A 40 -7.42 -13.37 -6.66
N GLY A 41 -6.47 -14.20 -7.01
CA GLY A 41 -5.90 -14.12 -8.34
C GLY A 41 -5.21 -12.78 -8.56
N GLY A 42 -5.04 -12.42 -9.82
CA GLY A 42 -4.51 -11.11 -10.17
C GLY A 42 -3.05 -10.94 -9.84
N TYR A 43 -2.68 -9.72 -9.46
CA TYR A 43 -1.28 -9.33 -9.32
C TYR A 43 -0.48 -10.22 -8.39
N THR A 44 -1.02 -10.49 -7.19
CA THR A 44 -0.25 -11.23 -6.19
C THR A 44 -0.22 -12.72 -6.48
N ALA A 45 -1.21 -13.26 -7.18
CA ALA A 45 -1.32 -14.70 -7.36
C ALA A 45 -0.12 -15.32 -8.08
N THR A 46 0.54 -14.56 -8.94
CA THR A 46 1.71 -15.05 -9.67
C THR A 46 3.01 -14.60 -9.04
N ARG A 47 2.94 -13.98 -7.85
CA ARG A 47 4.12 -13.42 -7.18
C ARG A 47 4.19 -13.83 -5.73
N LEU A 48 3.68 -15.01 -5.43
CA LEU A 48 3.68 -15.55 -4.07
C LEU A 48 5.03 -16.10 -3.70
N PRO A 49 5.37 -16.10 -2.42
CA PRO A 49 4.56 -15.62 -1.30
C PRO A 49 4.67 -14.13 -1.12
N VAL A 50 3.68 -13.57 -0.43
CA VAL A 50 3.69 -12.15 -0.10
C VAL A 50 3.93 -11.97 1.38
N THR A 51 4.54 -10.84 1.74
CA THR A 51 4.86 -10.51 3.12
C THR A 51 4.32 -9.12 3.44
N LEU A 52 3.68 -8.99 4.60
CA LEU A 52 3.19 -7.68 5.04
C LEU A 52 4.37 -6.80 5.45
N VAL A 53 4.49 -5.61 4.85
CA VAL A 53 5.56 -4.69 5.18
C VAL A 53 5.05 -3.36 5.73
N PHE A 54 3.75 -3.09 5.63
CA PHE A 54 3.17 -1.88 6.19
C PHE A 54 1.68 -2.08 6.36
N SER A 55 1.12 -1.54 7.45
CA SER A 55 -0.32 -1.49 7.62
C SER A 55 -0.68 -0.28 8.46
N GLN A 56 -1.88 0.24 8.21
CA GLN A 56 -2.41 1.36 8.97
C GLN A 56 -3.92 1.24 8.99
N TRP A 57 -4.49 1.42 10.18
CA TRP A 57 -5.94 1.43 10.34
C TRP A 57 -6.47 2.82 10.06
N PHE A 58 -7.57 2.88 9.33
CA PHE A 58 -8.33 4.11 9.11
C PHE A 58 -9.74 3.89 9.63
N GLU A 59 -10.24 4.85 10.39
CA GLU A 59 -11.58 4.73 10.92
C GLU A 59 -12.66 4.86 9.86
N ARG A 60 -12.32 5.48 8.73
CA ARG A 60 -13.25 5.65 7.62
C ARG A 60 -12.66 4.99 6.39
N VAL A 61 -13.45 4.11 5.78
CA VAL A 61 -12.97 3.39 4.60
C VAL A 61 -12.65 4.35 3.46
N THR A 62 -13.36 5.47 3.38
CA THR A 62 -13.10 6.45 2.33
C THR A 62 -11.69 7.03 2.45
N ASP A 63 -11.21 7.23 3.68
CA ASP A 63 -9.84 7.70 3.88
C ASP A 63 -8.82 6.65 3.45
N ALA A 64 -9.10 5.39 3.75
CA ALA A 64 -8.21 4.31 3.33
C ALA A 64 -8.13 4.24 1.80
N ILE A 65 -9.27 4.36 1.14
CA ILE A 65 -9.33 4.32 -0.32
C ILE A 65 -8.52 5.47 -0.93
N GLU A 66 -8.67 6.65 -0.36
CA GLU A 66 -7.96 7.82 -0.87
C GLU A 66 -6.46 7.64 -0.76
N ASN A 67 -6.01 7.13 0.39
CA ASN A 67 -4.58 6.88 0.59
C ASN A 67 -4.07 5.76 -0.29
N GLU A 68 -4.87 4.72 -0.49
CA GLU A 68 -4.49 3.64 -1.38
C GLU A 68 -4.24 4.16 -2.79
N ARG A 69 -5.13 5.01 -3.29
CA ARG A 69 -4.98 5.57 -4.62
C ARG A 69 -3.70 6.38 -4.74
N ARG A 70 -3.39 7.15 -3.70
CA ARG A 70 -2.17 7.95 -3.69
C ARG A 70 -0.93 7.08 -3.73
N LEU A 71 -0.90 6.05 -2.87
CA LEU A 71 0.27 5.19 -2.78
C LEU A 71 0.50 4.39 -4.04
N LYS A 72 -0.57 3.99 -4.71
CA LYS A 72 -0.42 3.21 -5.94
C LYS A 72 0.29 3.98 -7.04
N LYS A 73 0.23 5.31 -6.99
CA LYS A 73 0.86 6.15 -8.01
C LYS A 73 2.31 6.48 -7.68
N TRP A 74 2.77 6.14 -6.48
CA TRP A 74 4.13 6.47 -6.08
C TRP A 74 5.14 5.56 -6.76
N THR A 75 6.34 6.09 -6.98
CA THR A 75 7.45 5.29 -7.46
C THR A 75 7.87 4.28 -6.43
N ARG A 76 8.65 3.30 -6.86
CA ARG A 76 9.18 2.31 -5.93
C ARG A 76 10.00 2.97 -4.83
N ALA A 77 10.83 3.94 -5.19
CA ALA A 77 11.68 4.61 -4.21
C ALA A 77 10.85 5.30 -3.14
N LYS A 78 9.75 5.95 -3.53
CA LYS A 78 8.88 6.59 -2.56
C LYS A 78 8.20 5.58 -1.66
N LYS A 79 7.74 4.47 -2.23
CA LYS A 79 7.13 3.42 -1.42
C LYS A 79 8.12 2.86 -0.41
N GLU A 80 9.36 2.63 -0.83
CA GLU A 80 10.38 2.09 0.07
C GLU A 80 10.69 3.05 1.20
N ALA A 81 10.82 4.34 0.90
CA ALA A 81 11.07 5.34 1.94
C ALA A 81 9.90 5.37 2.93
N PHE A 82 8.68 5.32 2.43
CA PHE A 82 7.50 5.34 3.27
C PHE A 82 7.45 4.12 4.19
N ILE A 83 7.73 2.94 3.63
CA ILE A 83 7.68 1.69 4.39
C ILE A 83 8.69 1.70 5.54
N ARG A 84 9.91 2.21 5.31
CA ARG A 84 10.90 2.24 6.38
C ARG A 84 10.78 3.47 7.27
N GLY A 85 9.77 4.33 7.02
CA GLY A 85 9.56 5.50 7.87
C GLY A 85 10.57 6.61 7.65
N ASP A 86 11.22 6.61 6.50
CA ASP A 86 12.24 7.62 6.19
C ASP A 86 11.57 8.81 5.51
N PHE A 87 10.99 9.69 6.34
CA PHE A 87 10.19 10.79 5.81
C PHE A 87 11.06 11.91 5.24
N VAL A 88 12.32 11.98 5.64
CA VAL A 88 13.24 12.93 5.01
C VAL A 88 13.46 12.54 3.55
N ALA A 89 13.81 11.26 3.32
CA ALA A 89 13.98 10.77 1.96
C ALA A 89 12.71 10.93 1.14
N LEU A 90 11.57 10.65 1.77
CA LEU A 90 10.29 10.74 1.06
C LEU A 90 10.02 12.17 0.59
N ARG A 91 10.29 13.16 1.45
CA ARG A 91 10.12 14.56 1.07
C ARG A 91 11.07 14.95 -0.05
N GLN A 92 12.30 14.46 0.01
CA GLN A 92 13.28 14.76 -1.04
C GLN A 92 12.86 14.18 -2.38
N LEU A 93 12.36 12.97 -2.38
CA LEU A 93 11.88 12.34 -3.61
C LEU A 93 10.69 13.08 -4.18
N ALA A 94 9.79 13.54 -3.33
CA ALA A 94 8.63 14.29 -3.78
C ALA A 94 9.05 15.62 -4.38
N ALA A 95 10.03 16.30 -3.75
CA ALA A 95 10.50 17.57 -4.26
C ALA A 95 11.17 17.41 -5.62
N ARG A 96 11.93 16.32 -5.79
CA ARG A 96 12.61 16.10 -7.07
C ARG A 96 11.66 15.83 -8.20
N ARG A 97 10.50 15.29 -7.89
CA ARG A 97 9.51 15.06 -8.92
C ARG A 97 8.84 16.33 -9.39
N SER A 98 8.87 17.35 -8.55
CA SER A 98 8.23 18.58 -8.90
C SER A 98 8.93 19.20 -10.07
N PRO A 99 8.32 19.57 -11.08
CA PRO A 99 8.96 20.12 -12.23
C PRO A 99 9.40 21.55 -12.03
N HIS A 100 9.26 21.93 -12.07
CA HIS A 100 9.43 22.71 -12.26
C HIS A 100 9.37 23.56 -12.70
N PRO A 101 9.46 23.99 -12.66
CA PRO A 101 9.26 24.59 -12.90
C PRO A 101 9.42 25.37 -13.37
N LYS A 102 9.33 25.63 -13.59
CA LYS A 102 9.33 26.13 -13.93
C LYS A 102 9.28 26.52 -14.12
N GLY A 103 9.16 26.65 -13.96
CA GLY A 103 8.95 27.00 -14.08
C GLY A 103 8.75 27.36 -14.05
#